data_7ede17d1f992046a7a458669a3f6ab64
#
_entry.id   7ede17d1f992046a7a458669a3f6ab64
#
_cell.length_a   1.000
_cell.length_b   1.000
_cell.length_c   1.000
_cell.angle_alpha   90.00
_cell.angle_beta   90.00
_cell.angle_gamma   90.00
#
_symmetry.space_group_name_H-M   'P 1'
#
loop_
_entity.id
_entity.type
_entity.pdbx_description
1 polymer ?
#
loop_
_entity_poly.entity_id
_entity_poly.type
_entity_poly.pdbx_seq_one_letter_code
_entity_poly.pdbx_strand_id
1 'polypeptide(L)'
;MQRASVTAAIILGSLCSAGLGAWALDVADVTREWTPEGKKTAAERAKLPAHDDMVRIPAGTFLMGSDKKVDRNAYPAEFPQRKVYLDAFDIDKYEVTTVQFLKFVLATNRNPLIDWQYDGGNFQETMASHPVMHVSWFDAEAYCQWAGKRLPTSAEWEKAARGEDGRIYPWGNEPAGLSRANFGRTGLSGPVRDRPERLLLYPPIISVDKYENAVSPYGVFQMAGNVAEWTADWYDPHYYKKAPDRNPKGPEKGTQRAFRGGAWVDSTPSVRPAQRNGTDPQTKMNWLGFRCARDVKDQAEATTTQQTNLQ
;
A
#
# COMPACT_ATOMS: atom_id res chain seq x y z
N MET A 1 -13.11 19.43 38.37
CA MET A 1 -13.76 19.01 37.10
C MET A 1 -13.53 20.11 36.07
N GLN A 2 -12.45 20.05 35.33
CA GLN A 2 -12.19 20.96 34.22
C GLN A 2 -12.26 20.17 32.94
N ARG A 3 -13.23 20.50 32.10
CA ARG A 3 -13.33 19.98 30.73
C ARG A 3 -12.32 20.73 29.85
N ALA A 4 -11.33 20.05 29.34
CA ALA A 4 -10.46 20.62 28.34
C ALA A 4 -11.17 20.55 26.99
N SER A 5 -11.50 21.72 26.42
CA SER A 5 -11.98 21.86 25.05
C SER A 5 -10.79 21.70 24.11
N VAL A 6 -10.83 20.67 23.26
CA VAL A 6 -9.87 20.51 22.15
C VAL A 6 -10.41 21.30 20.97
N THR A 7 -9.82 22.44 20.68
CA THR A 7 -10.09 23.22 19.47
C THR A 7 -9.21 22.68 18.36
N ALA A 8 -9.81 21.97 17.41
CA ALA A 8 -9.13 21.53 16.19
C ALA A 8 -8.96 22.73 15.27
N ALA A 9 -7.73 23.18 15.05
CA ALA A 9 -7.42 24.21 14.05
C ALA A 9 -7.33 23.57 12.67
N ILE A 10 -8.30 23.85 11.81
CA ILE A 10 -8.28 23.51 10.39
C ILE A 10 -7.49 24.60 9.66
N ILE A 11 -6.29 24.31 9.19
CA ILE A 11 -5.52 25.23 8.34
C ILE A 11 -5.89 24.92 6.88
N LEU A 12 -6.70 25.79 6.27
CA LEU A 12 -6.97 25.81 4.84
C LEU A 12 -5.77 26.46 4.14
N GLY A 13 -4.88 25.65 3.60
CA GLY A 13 -3.81 26.13 2.71
C GLY A 13 -4.37 26.40 1.31
N SER A 14 -4.12 27.60 0.79
CA SER A 14 -4.57 28.12 -0.49
C SER A 14 -4.07 27.30 -1.68
N LEU A 15 -4.99 26.96 -2.54
CA LEU A 15 -4.84 26.25 -3.81
C LEU A 15 -4.17 27.11 -4.88
N CYS A 16 -3.23 26.54 -5.64
CA CYS A 16 -3.22 26.73 -7.09
C CYS A 16 -2.42 25.64 -7.82
N SER A 17 -3.07 25.10 -8.84
CA SER A 17 -2.62 24.33 -10.00
C SER A 17 -2.39 22.82 -9.84
N ALA A 18 -3.28 22.10 -10.56
CA ALA A 18 -3.21 20.70 -11.00
C ALA A 18 -3.43 19.60 -9.94
N GLY A 19 -4.69 19.38 -9.60
CA GLY A 19 -5.31 18.07 -9.50
C GLY A 19 -4.76 17.05 -8.53
N LEU A 20 -4.65 17.37 -7.26
CA LEU A 20 -4.73 16.42 -6.13
C LEU A 20 -4.82 17.27 -4.86
N GLY A 21 -6.03 17.54 -4.40
CA GLY A 21 -6.24 18.12 -3.08
C GLY A 21 -5.82 17.11 -2.02
N ALA A 22 -4.57 17.20 -1.58
CA ALA A 22 -4.10 16.44 -0.43
C ALA A 22 -4.78 16.99 0.82
N TRP A 23 -5.77 16.26 1.33
CA TRP A 23 -6.31 16.48 2.66
C TRP A 23 -5.33 15.86 3.65
N ALA A 24 -4.24 16.56 3.91
CA ALA A 24 -3.35 16.25 5.02
C ALA A 24 -4.00 16.79 6.30
N LEU A 25 -4.48 15.91 7.16
CA LEU A 25 -4.58 16.22 8.57
C LEU A 25 -3.14 16.16 9.10
N ASP A 26 -2.54 17.30 9.33
CA ASP A 26 -1.39 17.43 10.23
C ASP A 26 -1.93 17.22 11.64
N VAL A 27 -2.20 15.97 11.96
CA VAL A 27 -2.54 15.58 13.32
C VAL A 27 -1.20 15.46 14.01
N ALA A 28 -0.81 16.53 14.72
CA ALA A 28 0.28 16.47 15.70
C ALA A 28 0.19 15.11 16.40
N ASP A 29 1.31 14.43 16.50
CA ASP A 29 1.48 13.08 17.04
C ASP A 29 0.82 12.98 18.43
N VAL A 30 -0.52 12.80 18.45
CA VAL A 30 -1.27 12.57 19.66
C VAL A 30 -1.05 11.10 19.99
N THR A 31 0.09 10.83 20.62
CA THR A 31 0.41 9.53 21.20
C THR A 31 -0.57 9.24 22.34
N ARG A 32 -1.74 8.73 22.00
CA ARG A 32 -2.64 8.17 23.01
C ARG A 32 -2.22 6.74 23.28
N GLU A 33 -1.82 6.50 24.53
CA GLU A 33 -1.59 5.14 25.01
C GLU A 33 -2.89 4.32 24.99
N TRP A 34 -2.75 3.02 24.86
CA TRP A 34 -3.86 2.10 25.01
C TRP A 34 -4.52 2.26 26.38
N THR A 35 -5.85 2.42 26.41
CA THR A 35 -6.57 2.20 27.66
C THR A 35 -6.51 0.71 28.02
N PRO A 36 -6.54 0.31 29.31
CA PRO A 36 -6.51 -1.10 29.71
C PRO A 36 -7.61 -1.93 29.02
N GLU A 37 -8.81 -1.37 28.89
CA GLU A 37 -9.95 -2.02 28.23
C GLU A 37 -9.75 -2.09 26.70
N GLY A 38 -9.25 -1.02 26.09
CA GLY A 38 -8.91 -1.00 24.67
C GLY A 38 -7.85 -2.04 24.31
N LYS A 39 -6.82 -2.22 25.15
CA LYS A 39 -5.79 -3.24 24.96
C LYS A 39 -6.33 -4.66 25.07
N LYS A 40 -7.25 -4.90 26.02
CA LYS A 40 -7.93 -6.20 26.17
C LYS A 40 -8.79 -6.53 24.95
N THR A 41 -9.59 -5.58 24.50
CA THR A 41 -10.43 -5.72 23.31
C THR A 41 -9.59 -5.97 22.06
N ALA A 42 -8.47 -5.24 21.89
CA ALA A 42 -7.53 -5.43 20.80
C ALA A 42 -6.92 -6.83 20.81
N ALA A 43 -6.54 -7.36 21.98
CA ALA A 43 -5.97 -8.70 22.12
C ALA A 43 -6.97 -9.79 21.70
N GLU A 44 -8.26 -9.66 22.02
CA GLU A 44 -9.29 -10.60 21.56
C GLU A 44 -9.46 -10.54 20.03
N ARG A 45 -9.47 -9.34 19.46
CA ARG A 45 -9.62 -9.14 18.00
C ARG A 45 -8.41 -9.58 17.19
N ALA A 46 -7.22 -9.52 17.77
CA ALA A 46 -6.01 -10.06 17.14
C ALA A 46 -6.07 -11.58 16.90
N LYS A 47 -7.04 -12.30 17.46
CA LYS A 47 -7.29 -13.73 17.20
C LYS A 47 -8.10 -13.98 15.92
N LEU A 48 -8.67 -12.94 15.32
CA LEU A 48 -9.40 -13.07 14.05
C LEU A 48 -8.49 -13.59 12.94
N PRO A 49 -9.07 -14.30 11.94
CA PRO A 49 -8.33 -14.77 10.77
C PRO A 49 -7.59 -13.64 10.06
N ALA A 50 -6.45 -13.95 9.50
CA ALA A 50 -5.61 -13.04 8.73
C ALA A 50 -5.34 -13.62 7.34
N HIS A 51 -5.04 -12.76 6.39
CA HIS A 51 -4.71 -13.12 5.01
C HIS A 51 -3.19 -13.14 4.84
N ASP A 52 -2.54 -14.25 5.24
CA ASP A 52 -1.07 -14.37 5.25
C ASP A 52 -0.49 -15.02 3.97
N ASP A 53 -1.33 -15.28 2.96
CA ASP A 53 -0.93 -15.92 1.70
C ASP A 53 0.06 -15.06 0.92
N MET A 54 1.09 -15.70 0.37
CA MET A 54 2.02 -15.09 -0.57
C MET A 54 1.94 -15.75 -1.93
N VAL A 55 2.24 -14.98 -2.98
CA VAL A 55 2.28 -15.43 -4.36
C VAL A 55 3.72 -15.39 -4.85
N ARG A 56 4.18 -16.50 -5.46
CA ARG A 56 5.47 -16.57 -6.14
C ARG A 56 5.41 -15.83 -7.47
N ILE A 57 6.26 -14.81 -7.62
CA ILE A 57 6.49 -14.14 -8.90
C ILE A 57 7.78 -14.73 -9.49
N PRO A 58 7.70 -15.39 -10.68
CA PRO A 58 8.86 -16.04 -11.26
C PRO A 58 9.91 -15.02 -11.71
N ALA A 59 11.17 -15.46 -11.70
CA ALA A 59 12.24 -14.69 -12.32
C ALA A 59 11.96 -14.49 -13.82
N GLY A 60 12.34 -13.35 -14.35
CA GLY A 60 12.17 -13.07 -15.77
C GLY A 60 12.00 -11.59 -16.08
N THR A 61 11.97 -11.32 -17.38
CA THR A 61 11.87 -9.96 -17.93
C THR A 61 10.41 -9.55 -18.04
N PHE A 62 10.12 -8.29 -17.70
CA PHE A 62 8.82 -7.65 -17.91
C PHE A 62 8.97 -6.26 -18.53
N LEU A 63 7.86 -5.70 -19.01
CA LEU A 63 7.78 -4.33 -19.51
C LEU A 63 7.44 -3.38 -18.38
N MET A 64 8.44 -2.67 -17.83
CA MET A 64 8.29 -1.66 -16.78
C MET A 64 8.00 -0.29 -17.40
N GLY A 65 7.05 0.44 -16.82
CA GLY A 65 6.66 1.76 -17.31
C GLY A 65 5.62 1.71 -18.45
N SER A 66 5.38 2.84 -19.08
CA SER A 66 4.32 2.99 -20.08
C SER A 66 4.86 3.40 -21.46
N ASP A 67 4.18 2.91 -22.50
CA ASP A 67 4.29 3.43 -23.86
C ASP A 67 3.11 4.38 -24.13
N LYS A 68 3.42 5.65 -24.43
CA LYS A 68 2.40 6.67 -24.72
C LYS A 68 1.53 6.35 -25.93
N LYS A 69 2.00 5.49 -26.84
CA LYS A 69 1.22 5.03 -27.99
C LYS A 69 0.13 4.02 -27.59
N VAL A 70 0.38 3.26 -26.51
CA VAL A 70 -0.55 2.27 -25.97
C VAL A 70 -1.45 2.90 -24.91
N ASP A 71 -0.86 3.66 -23.99
CA ASP A 71 -1.58 4.31 -22.89
C ASP A 71 -1.43 5.84 -22.95
N ARG A 72 -2.46 6.49 -23.49
CA ARG A 72 -2.51 7.94 -23.63
C ARG A 72 -2.62 8.69 -22.29
N ASN A 73 -3.02 8.00 -21.23
CA ASN A 73 -3.17 8.55 -19.89
C ASN A 73 -1.88 8.43 -19.05
N ALA A 74 -0.80 7.91 -19.64
CA ALA A 74 0.47 7.72 -18.94
C ALA A 74 1.10 9.05 -18.53
N TYR A 75 1.56 9.11 -17.28
CA TYR A 75 2.23 10.27 -16.72
C TYR A 75 3.73 10.29 -17.05
N PRO A 76 4.38 11.47 -17.05
CA PRO A 76 5.81 11.61 -17.38
C PRO A 76 6.75 10.70 -16.57
N ALA A 77 6.42 10.41 -15.31
CA ALA A 77 7.23 9.58 -14.43
C ALA A 77 7.23 8.08 -14.80
N GLU A 78 6.35 7.67 -15.71
CA GLU A 78 6.24 6.29 -16.21
C GLU A 78 7.14 6.03 -17.43
N PHE A 79 7.79 7.06 -17.96
CA PHE A 79 8.59 6.94 -19.18
C PHE A 79 10.11 6.89 -18.91
N PRO A 80 10.85 6.20 -19.80
CA PRO A 80 10.40 5.36 -20.91
C PRO A 80 9.89 4.01 -20.43
N GLN A 81 9.01 3.34 -21.24
CA GLN A 81 8.79 1.91 -21.08
C GLN A 81 10.08 1.18 -21.44
N ARG A 82 10.45 0.18 -20.64
CA ARG A 82 11.70 -0.55 -20.81
C ARG A 82 11.59 -2.01 -20.35
N LYS A 83 12.41 -2.88 -20.90
CA LYS A 83 12.56 -4.26 -20.43
C LYS A 83 13.40 -4.29 -19.17
N VAL A 84 12.91 -4.89 -18.12
CA VAL A 84 13.59 -5.06 -16.82
C VAL A 84 13.52 -6.52 -16.41
N TYR A 85 14.64 -7.08 -15.99
CA TYR A 85 14.71 -8.42 -15.41
C TYR A 85 14.63 -8.34 -13.88
N LEU A 86 13.80 -9.18 -13.29
CA LEU A 86 13.74 -9.38 -11.85
C LEU A 86 14.03 -10.85 -11.51
N ASP A 87 14.78 -11.07 -10.44
CA ASP A 87 14.89 -12.38 -9.80
C ASP A 87 13.53 -12.80 -9.23
N ALA A 88 13.35 -14.08 -8.93
CA ALA A 88 12.11 -14.56 -8.33
C ALA A 88 11.95 -13.99 -6.91
N PHE A 89 10.71 -13.66 -6.54
CA PHE A 89 10.36 -13.19 -5.20
C PHE A 89 8.95 -13.67 -4.83
N ASP A 90 8.65 -13.70 -3.55
CA ASP A 90 7.28 -13.84 -3.05
C ASP A 90 6.72 -12.46 -2.71
N ILE A 91 5.44 -12.23 -2.95
CA ILE A 91 4.71 -11.01 -2.56
C ILE A 91 3.42 -11.39 -1.86
N ASP A 92 2.98 -10.60 -0.88
CA ASP A 92 1.69 -10.80 -0.24
C ASP A 92 0.57 -10.77 -1.29
N LYS A 93 -0.30 -11.77 -1.24
CA LYS A 93 -1.43 -11.89 -2.16
C LYS A 93 -2.40 -10.73 -2.01
N TYR A 94 -2.49 -10.19 -0.82
CA TYR A 94 -3.37 -9.11 -0.41
C TYR A 94 -2.57 -7.93 0.18
N GLU A 95 -3.20 -6.77 0.29
CA GLU A 95 -2.72 -5.66 1.12
C GLU A 95 -2.65 -6.13 2.58
N VAL A 96 -1.71 -5.64 3.38
CA VAL A 96 -1.66 -5.95 4.82
C VAL A 96 -2.93 -5.44 5.47
N THR A 97 -3.63 -6.36 6.15
CA THR A 97 -4.91 -6.06 6.77
C THR A 97 -4.78 -5.38 8.12
N THR A 98 -5.84 -4.73 8.55
CA THR A 98 -5.91 -4.07 9.85
C THR A 98 -5.68 -5.05 11.00
N VAL A 99 -6.19 -6.29 10.91
CA VAL A 99 -5.96 -7.32 11.95
C VAL A 99 -4.49 -7.79 11.99
N GLN A 100 -3.85 -7.91 10.84
CA GLN A 100 -2.42 -8.27 10.79
C GLN A 100 -1.55 -7.19 11.43
N PHE A 101 -1.82 -5.92 11.10
CA PHE A 101 -1.10 -4.81 11.69
C PHE A 101 -1.39 -4.66 13.20
N LEU A 102 -2.62 -4.97 13.65
CA LEU A 102 -2.97 -5.02 15.07
C LEU A 102 -2.11 -6.02 15.85
N LYS A 103 -1.89 -7.23 15.27
CA LYS A 103 -0.99 -8.24 15.88
C LYS A 103 0.42 -7.69 16.08
N PHE A 104 0.95 -6.98 15.09
CA PHE A 104 2.26 -6.34 15.16
C PHE A 104 2.32 -5.25 16.25
N VAL A 105 1.33 -4.36 16.29
CA VAL A 105 1.26 -3.27 17.28
C VAL A 105 1.26 -3.82 18.69
N LEU A 106 0.46 -4.87 18.96
CA LEU A 106 0.40 -5.53 20.27
C LEU A 106 1.71 -6.25 20.61
N ALA A 107 2.27 -7.01 19.66
CA ALA A 107 3.51 -7.79 19.88
C ALA A 107 4.73 -6.88 20.14
N THR A 108 4.74 -5.67 19.58
CA THR A 108 5.85 -4.71 19.71
C THR A 108 5.58 -3.60 20.71
N ASN A 109 4.45 -3.66 21.41
CA ASN A 109 3.99 -2.64 22.39
C ASN A 109 3.98 -1.22 21.82
N ARG A 110 3.59 -1.06 20.56
CA ARG A 110 3.44 0.24 19.92
C ARG A 110 2.08 0.88 20.27
N ASN A 111 1.98 2.18 20.06
CA ASN A 111 0.72 2.90 20.20
C ASN A 111 -0.27 2.52 19.09
N PRO A 112 -1.59 2.57 19.36
CA PRO A 112 -2.62 2.31 18.35
C PRO A 112 -2.55 3.35 17.22
N LEU A 113 -2.98 2.96 16.03
CA LEU A 113 -3.14 3.90 14.92
C LEU A 113 -4.22 4.94 15.24
N ILE A 114 -4.14 6.09 14.59
CA ILE A 114 -5.00 7.23 14.85
C ILE A 114 -6.49 6.93 14.63
N ASP A 115 -6.83 6.22 13.56
CA ASP A 115 -8.18 5.79 13.23
C ASP A 115 -8.80 4.87 14.29
N TRP A 116 -7.98 4.03 14.96
CA TRP A 116 -8.44 3.19 16.07
C TRP A 116 -8.76 3.98 17.34
N GLN A 117 -8.15 5.17 17.49
CA GLN A 117 -8.36 6.03 18.65
C GLN A 117 -9.70 6.76 18.63
N TYR A 118 -10.23 7.08 17.46
CA TYR A 118 -11.51 7.80 17.33
C TYR A 118 -12.72 6.96 17.72
N ASP A 119 -12.60 5.65 17.70
CA ASP A 119 -13.63 4.69 18.14
C ASP A 119 -13.47 4.30 19.62
N GLY A 120 -12.86 5.17 20.45
CA GLY A 120 -12.62 4.90 21.86
C GLY A 120 -11.55 3.84 22.15
N GLY A 121 -10.65 3.60 21.19
CA GLY A 121 -9.67 2.52 21.21
C GLY A 121 -10.26 1.20 20.68
N ASN A 122 -11.47 1.24 20.14
CA ASN A 122 -12.13 0.08 19.60
C ASN A 122 -11.79 -0.08 18.11
N PHE A 123 -10.93 -1.03 17.82
CA PHE A 123 -10.79 -1.61 16.51
C PHE A 123 -12.15 -2.23 16.10
N GLN A 124 -12.76 -1.77 15.00
CA GLN A 124 -14.01 -2.35 14.52
C GLN A 124 -13.73 -3.73 13.90
N GLU A 125 -14.38 -4.76 14.41
CA GLU A 125 -14.25 -6.14 13.89
C GLU A 125 -14.57 -6.23 12.39
N THR A 126 -15.52 -5.42 11.93
CA THR A 126 -15.90 -5.31 10.52
C THR A 126 -14.75 -4.84 9.63
N MET A 127 -13.73 -4.18 10.20
CA MET A 127 -12.54 -3.70 9.47
C MET A 127 -11.37 -4.69 9.49
N ALA A 128 -11.51 -5.85 10.12
CA ALA A 128 -10.42 -6.81 10.28
C ALA A 128 -9.76 -7.21 8.95
N SER A 129 -10.55 -7.44 7.91
CA SER A 129 -10.10 -7.83 6.56
C SER A 129 -9.91 -6.62 5.62
N HIS A 130 -10.00 -5.39 6.11
CA HIS A 130 -9.72 -4.21 5.30
C HIS A 130 -8.23 -3.87 5.36
N PRO A 131 -7.67 -3.18 4.34
CA PRO A 131 -6.28 -2.77 4.38
C PRO A 131 -6.00 -1.82 5.54
N VAL A 132 -4.82 -1.93 6.12
CA VAL A 132 -4.35 -0.95 7.10
C VAL A 132 -4.01 0.36 6.41
N MET A 133 -4.33 1.46 7.06
CA MET A 133 -4.09 2.83 6.61
C MET A 133 -3.43 3.66 7.70
N HIS A 134 -3.17 4.94 7.44
CA HIS A 134 -2.53 5.86 8.39
C HIS A 134 -1.18 5.34 8.91
N VAL A 135 -0.46 4.63 8.06
CA VAL A 135 0.88 4.10 8.34
C VAL A 135 1.92 4.87 7.56
N SER A 136 3.00 5.28 8.22
CA SER A 136 4.17 5.85 7.57
C SER A 136 4.96 4.75 6.82
N TRP A 137 5.90 5.14 5.97
CA TRP A 137 6.82 4.22 5.34
C TRP A 137 7.61 3.41 6.39
N PHE A 138 8.02 4.05 7.48
CA PHE A 138 8.74 3.41 8.58
C PHE A 138 7.88 2.39 9.34
N ASP A 139 6.59 2.66 9.51
CA ASP A 139 5.65 1.70 10.12
C ASP A 139 5.48 0.47 9.23
N ALA A 140 5.35 0.68 7.90
CA ALA A 140 5.23 -0.38 6.91
C ALA A 140 6.49 -1.24 6.83
N GLU A 141 7.68 -0.62 6.79
CA GLU A 141 8.95 -1.34 6.80
C GLU A 141 9.13 -2.15 8.07
N ALA A 142 8.88 -1.55 9.24
CA ALA A 142 8.99 -2.22 10.53
C ALA A 142 8.04 -3.42 10.65
N TYR A 143 6.80 -3.29 10.13
CA TYR A 143 5.88 -4.42 10.07
C TYR A 143 6.41 -5.54 9.19
N CYS A 144 6.85 -5.23 7.96
CA CYS A 144 7.35 -6.26 7.06
C CYS A 144 8.57 -6.98 7.66
N GLN A 145 9.50 -6.26 8.29
CA GLN A 145 10.65 -6.85 8.99
C GLN A 145 10.23 -7.75 10.16
N TRP A 146 9.26 -7.31 10.98
CA TRP A 146 8.71 -8.12 12.07
C TRP A 146 8.08 -9.41 11.55
N ALA A 147 7.41 -9.36 10.40
CA ALA A 147 6.80 -10.51 9.74
C ALA A 147 7.83 -11.41 8.99
N GLY A 148 9.14 -11.13 9.08
CA GLY A 148 10.17 -11.86 8.34
C GLY A 148 10.16 -11.60 6.83
N LYS A 149 9.70 -10.42 6.43
CA LYS A 149 9.52 -9.95 5.06
C LYS A 149 10.20 -8.58 4.87
N ARG A 150 10.03 -7.96 3.72
CA ARG A 150 10.45 -6.59 3.39
C ARG A 150 9.38 -5.89 2.56
N LEU A 151 9.47 -4.59 2.40
CA LEU A 151 8.67 -3.91 1.37
C LEU A 151 9.11 -4.37 -0.03
N PRO A 152 8.19 -4.50 -1.00
CA PRO A 152 8.55 -4.75 -2.40
C PRO A 152 9.26 -3.53 -2.98
N THR A 153 10.19 -3.75 -3.90
CA THR A 153 10.65 -2.64 -4.75
C THR A 153 9.51 -2.19 -5.67
N SER A 154 9.60 -0.96 -6.14
CA SER A 154 8.64 -0.39 -7.08
C SER A 154 8.53 -1.22 -8.38
N ALA A 155 9.64 -1.83 -8.82
CA ALA A 155 9.67 -2.72 -9.97
C ALA A 155 9.02 -4.09 -9.70
N GLU A 156 9.27 -4.69 -8.53
CA GLU A 156 8.62 -5.93 -8.09
C GLU A 156 7.11 -5.76 -8.00
N TRP A 157 6.67 -4.67 -7.36
CA TRP A 157 5.26 -4.33 -7.25
C TRP A 157 4.60 -4.22 -8.64
N GLU A 158 5.24 -3.51 -9.59
CA GLU A 158 4.72 -3.33 -10.95
C GLU A 158 4.65 -4.66 -11.70
N LYS A 159 5.68 -5.52 -11.65
CA LYS A 159 5.64 -6.85 -12.27
C LYS A 159 4.53 -7.70 -11.68
N ALA A 160 4.40 -7.73 -10.35
CA ALA A 160 3.32 -8.47 -9.67
C ALA A 160 1.93 -8.02 -10.11
N ALA A 161 1.75 -6.73 -10.40
CA ALA A 161 0.49 -6.14 -10.83
C ALA A 161 0.16 -6.38 -12.31
N ARG A 162 1.15 -6.27 -13.20
CA ARG A 162 0.93 -6.21 -14.66
C ARG A 162 1.33 -7.47 -15.40
N GLY A 163 2.07 -8.39 -14.77
CA GLY A 163 2.70 -9.48 -15.53
C GLY A 163 3.85 -8.98 -16.40
N GLU A 164 4.04 -9.62 -17.56
CA GLU A 164 5.21 -9.41 -18.42
C GLU A 164 4.89 -8.63 -19.71
N ASP A 165 3.61 -8.57 -20.08
CA ASP A 165 3.12 -8.09 -21.37
C ASP A 165 2.88 -6.57 -21.46
N GLY A 166 3.06 -5.83 -20.35
CA GLY A 166 2.90 -4.39 -20.32
C GLY A 166 1.44 -3.90 -20.36
N ARG A 167 0.47 -4.75 -20.00
CA ARG A 167 -0.96 -4.38 -19.88
C ARG A 167 -1.19 -3.16 -19.03
N ILE A 168 -2.29 -2.44 -19.29
CA ILE A 168 -2.62 -1.16 -18.62
C ILE A 168 -3.08 -1.40 -17.17
N TYR A 169 -3.90 -2.44 -16.93
CA TYR A 169 -4.46 -2.79 -15.62
C TYR A 169 -4.14 -4.25 -15.26
N PRO A 170 -4.30 -4.68 -14.01
CA PRO A 170 -4.05 -6.07 -13.61
C PRO A 170 -4.85 -7.09 -14.45
N TRP A 171 -6.09 -6.77 -14.79
CA TRP A 171 -7.01 -7.61 -15.58
C TRP A 171 -6.84 -7.50 -17.09
N GLY A 172 -5.95 -6.62 -17.60
CA GLY A 172 -5.73 -6.41 -19.05
C GLY A 172 -5.84 -4.94 -19.45
N ASN A 173 -6.30 -4.70 -20.69
CA ASN A 173 -6.37 -3.35 -21.26
C ASN A 173 -7.78 -2.74 -21.26
N GLU A 174 -8.77 -3.46 -20.78
CA GLU A 174 -10.12 -2.93 -20.68
C GLU A 174 -10.20 -1.81 -19.63
N PRO A 175 -10.99 -0.76 -19.89
CA PRO A 175 -11.10 0.37 -18.98
C PRO A 175 -11.44 -0.03 -17.55
N ALA A 176 -10.89 0.70 -16.58
CA ALA A 176 -11.22 0.52 -15.18
C ALA A 176 -12.68 0.90 -14.92
N GLY A 177 -13.33 0.10 -14.07
CA GLY A 177 -14.70 0.31 -13.63
C GLY A 177 -14.89 -0.15 -12.18
N LEU A 178 -15.97 0.33 -11.55
CA LEU A 178 -16.26 0.06 -10.14
C LEU A 178 -16.57 -1.42 -9.83
N SER A 179 -16.75 -2.25 -10.85
CA SER A 179 -16.88 -3.72 -10.72
C SER A 179 -15.51 -4.44 -10.65
N ARG A 180 -14.41 -3.74 -10.89
CA ARG A 180 -13.06 -4.32 -10.94
C ARG A 180 -12.07 -3.67 -9.98
N ALA A 181 -12.34 -2.40 -9.56
CA ALA A 181 -11.45 -1.68 -8.66
C ALA A 181 -12.23 -0.68 -7.80
N ASN A 182 -11.72 -0.41 -6.61
CA ASN A 182 -12.27 0.59 -5.70
C ASN A 182 -11.54 1.92 -5.87
N PHE A 183 -12.14 2.85 -6.62
CA PHE A 183 -11.59 4.19 -6.91
C PHE A 183 -12.72 5.19 -7.17
N GLY A 184 -12.40 6.49 -7.28
CA GLY A 184 -13.37 7.53 -7.65
C GLY A 184 -14.45 7.79 -6.62
N ARG A 185 -14.20 7.51 -5.34
CA ARG A 185 -15.22 7.57 -4.28
C ARG A 185 -15.37 8.95 -3.64
N THR A 186 -14.68 9.97 -4.11
CA THR A 186 -14.78 11.34 -3.59
C THR A 186 -16.13 12.00 -3.85
N GLY A 187 -16.88 11.52 -4.86
CA GLY A 187 -18.18 12.05 -5.27
C GLY A 187 -19.38 11.30 -4.69
N LEU A 188 -19.20 10.49 -3.62
CA LEU A 188 -20.30 9.75 -3.02
C LEU A 188 -21.44 10.69 -2.58
N SER A 189 -22.64 10.41 -3.07
CA SER A 189 -23.89 11.07 -2.65
C SER A 189 -24.39 10.44 -1.35
N GLY A 190 -25.03 11.23 -0.49
CA GLY A 190 -25.62 10.75 0.77
C GLY A 190 -24.95 11.34 2.02
N PRO A 191 -25.17 10.76 3.20
CA PRO A 191 -24.76 11.31 4.51
C PRO A 191 -23.27 11.61 4.63
N VAL A 192 -22.44 11.02 3.78
CA VAL A 192 -20.98 11.22 3.75
C VAL A 192 -20.62 12.55 3.09
N ARG A 193 -21.40 13.01 2.08
CA ARG A 193 -21.18 14.30 1.40
C ARG A 193 -21.35 15.49 2.34
N ASP A 194 -22.28 15.36 3.30
CA ASP A 194 -22.60 16.44 4.24
C ASP A 194 -21.68 16.48 5.47
N ARG A 195 -20.77 15.48 5.58
CA ARG A 195 -19.81 15.34 6.66
C ARG A 195 -18.46 14.87 6.14
N PRO A 196 -17.69 15.73 5.48
CA PRO A 196 -16.39 15.36 4.91
C PRO A 196 -15.41 14.80 5.95
N GLU A 197 -15.53 15.17 7.22
CA GLU A 197 -14.78 14.58 8.33
C GLU A 197 -15.00 13.07 8.49
N ARG A 198 -16.16 12.55 8.10
CA ARG A 198 -16.41 11.10 8.10
C ARG A 198 -15.62 10.33 7.06
N LEU A 199 -15.32 10.93 5.90
CA LEU A 199 -14.44 10.33 4.89
C LEU A 199 -13.00 10.20 5.40
N LEU A 200 -12.59 11.06 6.33
CA LEU A 200 -11.27 10.98 6.95
C LEU A 200 -11.17 9.81 7.92
N LEU A 201 -12.26 9.53 8.66
CA LEU A 201 -12.31 8.48 9.68
C LEU A 201 -12.77 7.14 9.12
N TYR A 202 -13.72 7.17 8.17
CA TYR A 202 -14.36 5.98 7.57
C TYR A 202 -14.30 6.07 6.04
N PRO A 203 -13.09 5.95 5.44
CA PRO A 203 -12.98 5.96 4.00
C PRO A 203 -13.71 4.75 3.39
N PRO A 204 -14.23 4.85 2.16
CA PRO A 204 -14.95 3.77 1.51
C PRO A 204 -14.00 2.69 0.96
N ILE A 205 -13.09 2.22 1.79
CA ILE A 205 -12.25 1.05 1.52
C ILE A 205 -13.06 -0.22 1.60
N ILE A 206 -12.57 -1.27 1.00
CA ILE A 206 -13.22 -2.59 0.97
C ILE A 206 -12.26 -3.67 1.45
N SER A 207 -12.81 -4.82 1.82
CA SER A 207 -12.01 -6.00 2.19
C SER A 207 -11.02 -6.37 1.08
N VAL A 208 -9.81 -6.78 1.47
CA VAL A 208 -8.67 -7.05 0.57
C VAL A 208 -8.91 -8.20 -0.42
N ASP A 209 -9.88 -9.07 -0.14
CA ASP A 209 -10.25 -10.25 -0.95
C ASP A 209 -11.33 -9.96 -2.01
N LYS A 210 -11.77 -8.70 -2.15
CA LYS A 210 -12.78 -8.33 -3.15
C LYS A 210 -12.18 -8.23 -4.55
N TYR A 211 -13.06 -8.31 -5.57
CA TYR A 211 -12.73 -8.24 -6.99
C TYR A 211 -11.88 -9.43 -7.48
N GLU A 212 -12.31 -10.65 -7.21
CA GLU A 212 -11.68 -11.89 -7.70
C GLU A 212 -11.49 -11.93 -9.23
N ASN A 213 -12.35 -11.23 -9.96
CA ASN A 213 -12.29 -11.09 -11.42
C ASN A 213 -11.31 -10.02 -11.93
N ALA A 214 -10.61 -9.34 -11.03
CA ALA A 214 -9.70 -8.24 -11.34
C ALA A 214 -8.29 -8.44 -10.75
N VAL A 215 -7.94 -9.67 -10.41
CA VAL A 215 -6.61 -10.03 -9.93
C VAL A 215 -5.55 -9.88 -11.03
N SER A 216 -4.32 -9.75 -10.62
CA SER A 216 -3.18 -9.73 -11.54
C SER A 216 -2.99 -11.08 -12.27
N PRO A 217 -2.14 -11.16 -13.32
CA PRO A 217 -1.82 -12.43 -13.98
C PRO A 217 -1.27 -13.50 -13.04
N TYR A 218 -0.72 -13.09 -11.92
CA TYR A 218 -0.18 -13.99 -10.89
C TYR A 218 -1.18 -14.29 -9.76
N GLY A 219 -2.39 -13.72 -9.80
CA GLY A 219 -3.41 -13.90 -8.77
C GLY A 219 -3.25 -12.97 -7.55
N VAL A 220 -2.54 -11.87 -7.68
CA VAL A 220 -2.42 -10.84 -6.63
C VAL A 220 -3.63 -9.90 -6.68
N PHE A 221 -4.25 -9.65 -5.53
CA PHE A 221 -5.46 -8.84 -5.40
C PHE A 221 -5.16 -7.36 -5.20
N GLN A 222 -6.14 -6.50 -5.53
CA GLN A 222 -6.17 -5.06 -5.23
C GLN A 222 -4.94 -4.26 -5.73
N MET A 223 -4.35 -4.69 -6.88
CA MET A 223 -3.21 -4.01 -7.48
C MET A 223 -3.62 -2.74 -8.27
N ALA A 224 -4.86 -2.26 -8.07
CA ALA A 224 -5.42 -1.06 -8.68
C ALA A 224 -6.55 -0.50 -7.81
N GLY A 225 -6.35 0.64 -7.15
CA GLY A 225 -7.33 1.26 -6.25
C GLY A 225 -7.28 0.66 -4.84
N ASN A 226 -8.33 0.85 -4.06
CA ASN A 226 -8.49 0.55 -2.65
C ASN A 226 -7.57 1.42 -1.79
N VAL A 227 -6.34 1.01 -1.50
CA VAL A 227 -5.31 1.88 -0.96
C VAL A 227 -4.07 1.91 -1.86
N ALA A 228 -3.43 3.06 -1.96
CA ALA A 228 -2.09 3.12 -2.53
C ALA A 228 -1.09 2.43 -1.59
N GLU A 229 0.02 1.95 -2.12
CA GLU A 229 0.91 1.08 -1.38
C GLU A 229 2.35 1.59 -1.38
N TRP A 230 2.94 1.71 -0.18
CA TRP A 230 4.34 2.00 -0.02
C TRP A 230 5.23 0.93 -0.69
N THR A 231 6.30 1.39 -1.33
CA THR A 231 7.38 0.52 -1.83
C THR A 231 8.72 0.90 -1.20
N ALA A 232 9.71 0.02 -1.32
CA ALA A 232 11.02 0.22 -0.70
C ALA A 232 11.80 1.42 -1.27
N ASP A 233 11.50 1.81 -2.51
CA ASP A 233 12.31 2.75 -3.29
C ASP A 233 12.21 4.19 -2.80
N TRP A 234 13.33 4.92 -2.85
CA TRP A 234 13.27 6.36 -2.94
C TRP A 234 12.63 6.78 -4.26
N TYR A 235 11.87 7.85 -4.27
CA TYR A 235 11.20 8.35 -5.46
C TYR A 235 12.03 9.38 -6.21
N ASP A 236 12.21 9.17 -7.51
CA ASP A 236 12.69 10.14 -8.48
C ASP A 236 11.84 10.01 -9.75
N PRO A 237 11.11 11.06 -10.21
CA PRO A 237 10.26 10.99 -11.39
C PRO A 237 11.04 10.64 -12.66
N HIS A 238 12.36 10.87 -12.68
CA HIS A 238 13.22 10.60 -13.84
C HIS A 238 14.00 9.28 -13.73
N TYR A 239 13.78 8.49 -12.67
CA TYR A 239 14.56 7.29 -12.39
C TYR A 239 14.56 6.29 -13.57
N TYR A 240 13.43 6.10 -14.26
CA TYR A 240 13.31 5.14 -15.36
C TYR A 240 14.26 5.41 -16.54
N LYS A 241 14.74 6.65 -16.72
CA LYS A 241 15.73 7.00 -17.75
C LYS A 241 17.12 6.43 -17.48
N LYS A 242 17.44 6.11 -16.21
CA LYS A 242 18.78 5.70 -15.76
C LYS A 242 18.77 4.42 -14.89
N ALA A 243 17.61 3.83 -14.66
CA ALA A 243 17.49 2.62 -13.85
C ALA A 243 18.29 1.46 -14.48
N PRO A 244 18.90 0.57 -13.70
CA PRO A 244 19.51 -0.65 -14.24
C PRO A 244 18.43 -1.56 -14.85
N ASP A 245 18.84 -2.42 -15.81
CA ASP A 245 17.94 -3.35 -16.48
C ASP A 245 17.69 -4.62 -15.64
N ARG A 246 18.42 -4.78 -14.52
CA ARG A 246 18.26 -5.91 -13.60
C ARG A 246 18.05 -5.42 -12.17
N ASN A 247 16.99 -5.92 -11.54
CA ASN A 247 16.62 -5.68 -10.14
C ASN A 247 16.73 -4.21 -9.71
N PRO A 248 16.11 -3.23 -10.42
CA PRO A 248 16.16 -1.82 -10.02
C PRO A 248 15.51 -1.62 -8.65
N LYS A 249 16.19 -0.87 -7.78
CA LYS A 249 15.78 -0.63 -6.38
C LYS A 249 15.49 0.85 -6.09
N GLY A 250 15.30 1.67 -7.14
CA GLY A 250 15.18 3.11 -6.98
C GLY A 250 16.53 3.80 -6.81
N PRO A 251 16.55 5.13 -6.64
CA PRO A 251 17.75 5.88 -6.31
C PRO A 251 18.33 5.44 -4.95
N GLU A 252 19.65 5.60 -4.77
CA GLU A 252 20.30 5.28 -3.48
C GLU A 252 19.82 6.18 -2.34
N LYS A 253 19.43 7.41 -2.65
CA LYS A 253 18.95 8.41 -1.70
C LYS A 253 17.86 9.29 -2.30
N GLY A 254 17.03 9.87 -1.43
CA GLY A 254 15.95 10.77 -1.82
C GLY A 254 15.33 11.43 -0.59
N THR A 255 14.32 12.25 -0.80
CA THR A 255 13.51 12.89 0.24
C THR A 255 12.09 12.32 0.31
N GLN A 256 11.69 11.58 -0.73
CA GLN A 256 10.36 10.99 -0.83
C GLN A 256 10.48 9.49 -1.08
N ARG A 257 9.59 8.69 -0.47
CA ARG A 257 9.43 7.26 -0.76
C ARG A 257 8.36 7.06 -1.82
N ALA A 258 8.57 6.06 -2.68
CA ALA A 258 7.64 5.74 -3.74
C ALA A 258 6.42 4.98 -3.22
N PHE A 259 5.26 5.23 -3.84
CA PHE A 259 4.04 4.46 -3.65
C PHE A 259 3.34 4.20 -4.99
N ARG A 260 2.48 3.19 -5.02
CA ARG A 260 1.87 2.63 -6.22
C ARG A 260 0.39 2.32 -6.06
N GLY A 261 -0.28 1.97 -7.16
CA GLY A 261 -1.61 1.37 -7.19
C GLY A 261 -2.77 2.36 -7.27
N GLY A 262 -2.58 3.58 -6.79
CA GLY A 262 -3.68 4.51 -6.57
C GLY A 262 -4.64 4.02 -5.48
N ALA A 263 -5.64 4.80 -5.14
CA ALA A 263 -6.50 4.54 -4.00
C ALA A 263 -7.99 4.81 -4.29
N TRP A 264 -8.85 4.55 -3.30
CA TRP A 264 -10.29 4.81 -3.35
C TRP A 264 -10.64 6.26 -3.73
N VAL A 265 -9.76 7.21 -3.40
CA VAL A 265 -9.92 8.65 -3.66
C VAL A 265 -9.55 9.05 -5.09
N ASP A 266 -8.75 8.24 -5.78
CA ASP A 266 -8.13 8.57 -7.05
C ASP A 266 -9.08 8.38 -8.25
N SER A 267 -8.73 9.03 -9.36
CA SER A 267 -9.41 8.85 -10.65
C SER A 267 -8.76 7.73 -11.49
N THR A 268 -9.44 7.31 -12.54
CA THR A 268 -9.01 6.21 -13.43
C THR A 268 -7.55 6.28 -13.88
N PRO A 269 -6.97 7.44 -14.29
CA PRO A 269 -5.56 7.49 -14.67
C PRO A 269 -4.59 7.14 -13.56
N SER A 270 -4.95 7.34 -12.30
CA SER A 270 -4.06 7.13 -11.16
C SER A 270 -4.05 5.69 -10.64
N VAL A 271 -5.08 4.87 -10.97
CA VAL A 271 -5.15 3.47 -10.52
C VAL A 271 -4.50 2.48 -11.51
N ARG A 272 -3.72 2.97 -12.47
CA ARG A 272 -2.91 2.13 -13.36
C ARG A 272 -1.64 1.67 -12.65
N PRO A 273 -1.31 0.38 -12.68
CA PRO A 273 -0.09 -0.15 -12.04
C PRO A 273 1.23 0.49 -12.48
N ALA A 274 1.32 1.02 -13.70
CA ALA A 274 2.52 1.73 -14.14
C ALA A 274 2.69 3.10 -13.48
N GLN A 275 1.60 3.71 -13.01
CA GLN A 275 1.63 5.00 -12.33
C GLN A 275 2.41 4.90 -11.02
N ARG A 276 3.25 5.90 -10.76
CA ARG A 276 4.11 5.97 -9.59
C ARG A 276 4.18 7.39 -9.06
N ASN A 277 4.17 7.51 -7.75
CA ASN A 277 4.25 8.77 -7.03
C ASN A 277 5.25 8.66 -5.87
N GLY A 278 5.54 9.79 -5.25
CA GLY A 278 6.35 9.86 -4.05
C GLY A 278 5.79 10.87 -3.06
N THR A 279 5.99 10.58 -1.78
CA THR A 279 5.68 11.51 -0.69
C THR A 279 6.69 11.35 0.45
N ASP A 280 6.66 12.28 1.41
CA ASP A 280 7.49 12.21 2.60
C ASP A 280 7.28 10.86 3.34
N PRO A 281 8.35 10.16 3.75
CA PRO A 281 8.24 8.87 4.43
C PRO A 281 7.48 8.91 5.77
N GLN A 282 7.32 10.06 6.38
CA GLN A 282 6.52 10.25 7.60
C GLN A 282 5.01 10.40 7.33
N THR A 283 4.62 10.57 6.06
CA THR A 283 3.22 10.76 5.68
C THR A 283 2.34 9.60 6.13
N LYS A 284 1.19 9.92 6.76
CA LYS A 284 0.17 8.98 7.20
C LYS A 284 -1.17 9.42 6.64
N MET A 285 -1.72 8.66 5.70
CA MET A 285 -2.95 9.00 4.99
C MET A 285 -3.98 7.88 5.07
N ASN A 286 -5.26 8.24 5.00
CA ASN A 286 -6.39 7.29 4.99
C ASN A 286 -6.60 6.59 3.64
N TRP A 287 -5.67 6.74 2.74
CA TRP A 287 -5.66 6.11 1.42
C TRP A 287 -4.31 5.43 1.11
N LEU A 288 -3.40 5.36 2.07
CA LEU A 288 -2.05 4.84 1.89
C LEU A 288 -1.77 3.72 2.90
N GLY A 289 -1.58 2.53 2.39
CA GLY A 289 -1.24 1.31 3.08
C GLY A 289 0.00 0.66 2.48
N PHE A 290 0.08 -0.68 2.51
CA PHE A 290 1.21 -1.42 1.95
C PHE A 290 0.92 -2.92 1.86
N ARG A 291 1.79 -3.64 1.15
CA ARG A 291 1.99 -5.11 1.22
C ARG A 291 3.46 -5.43 1.34
N CYS A 292 3.79 -6.65 1.76
CA CYS A 292 5.19 -7.07 1.88
C CYS A 292 5.60 -8.03 0.76
N ALA A 293 6.91 -8.15 0.58
CA ALA A 293 7.55 -9.12 -0.28
C ALA A 293 8.61 -9.92 0.51
N ARG A 294 9.09 -11.00 -0.07
CA ARG A 294 10.14 -11.84 0.52
C ARG A 294 11.03 -12.38 -0.59
N ASP A 295 12.33 -12.38 -0.34
CA ASP A 295 13.28 -13.01 -1.25
C ASP A 295 13.10 -14.53 -1.24
N VAL A 296 13.18 -15.13 -2.42
CA VAL A 296 13.23 -16.57 -2.57
C VAL A 296 14.61 -17.03 -2.18
N LYS A 297 14.72 -17.85 -1.16
CA LYS A 297 15.99 -18.54 -0.84
C LYS A 297 16.21 -19.61 -1.91
N ASP A 298 17.32 -19.54 -2.63
CA ASP A 298 17.73 -20.62 -3.54
C ASP A 298 17.86 -21.91 -2.74
N GLN A 299 17.20 -22.97 -3.21
CA GLN A 299 17.27 -24.30 -2.56
C GLN A 299 18.69 -24.89 -2.60
N ALA A 300 19.61 -24.28 -3.34
CA ALA A 300 21.00 -24.74 -3.44
C ALA A 300 21.79 -24.64 -2.11
N GLU A 301 21.43 -23.67 -1.23
CA GLU A 301 22.13 -23.54 0.07
C GLU A 301 21.68 -24.56 1.12
N ALA A 302 20.45 -25.09 1.01
CA ALA A 302 19.92 -26.07 1.96
C ALA A 302 20.61 -27.45 1.84
N THR A 303 21.10 -27.79 0.65
CA THR A 303 21.74 -29.10 0.40
C THR A 303 23.17 -29.12 0.89
N THR A 304 23.88 -28.00 0.90
CA THR A 304 25.27 -27.88 1.34
C THR A 304 25.39 -28.00 2.87
N THR A 305 24.41 -27.46 3.61
CA THR A 305 24.44 -27.50 5.09
C THR A 305 24.13 -28.91 5.64
N GLN A 306 23.38 -29.73 4.90
CA GLN A 306 23.13 -31.13 5.31
C GLN A 306 24.33 -32.07 5.03
N GLN A 307 25.15 -31.77 4.05
CA GLN A 307 26.34 -32.57 3.74
C GLN A 307 27.53 -32.31 4.67
N THR A 308 27.60 -31.14 5.30
CA THR A 308 28.71 -30.78 6.21
C THR A 308 28.50 -31.33 7.63
N ASN A 309 27.29 -31.77 7.97
CA ASN A 309 26.98 -32.36 9.28
C ASN A 309 27.05 -33.92 9.29
N LEU A 310 27.53 -34.52 8.21
CA LEU A 310 27.67 -36.00 8.06
C LEU A 310 29.12 -36.46 7.83
N GLN A 311 30.10 -35.60 8.13
CA GLN A 311 31.53 -35.97 8.15
C GLN A 311 32.13 -35.87 9.55
#